data_b7f588aa06019341632cb89b3778e57c
#
_entry.id   b7f588aa06019341632cb89b3778e57c
#
_cell.length_a   1.000
_cell.length_b   1.000
_cell.length_c   1.000
_cell.angle_alpha   90.00
_cell.angle_beta   90.00
_cell.angle_gamma   90.00
#
_symmetry.space_group_name_H-M   'P 1'
#
loop_
_entity.id
_entity.type
_entity.pdbx_description
1 polymer ?
#
loop_
_entity_poly.entity_id
_entity_poly.type
_entity_poly.pdbx_seq_one_letter_code
_entity_poly.pdbx_strand_id
1 'polypeptide(L)'
;MQKKLEAVSRESSTGNLKELDGKPDVKQVIVLRWGHRPQRDARLTTHVALAARALGATGIILSDVRDAKIMESVEKVTRQWGGRFLFEMGTPWKRIVREWKAKGGLIVHLTAYGENVETSDVMKKIKGSKKDVLIIVGSQKVPGEFFSKDVSDFNVAIGNQPHSECASLAVFLDRFFEGKELSISLENAKVKIIPQRRGKKITAEK
;
A
#
# COMPACT_ATOMS: atom_id res chain seq x y z
N MET A 1 0.89 -38.17 34.68
CA MET A 1 1.88 -37.10 34.76
C MET A 1 1.35 -35.92 33.92
N GLN A 2 0.72 -35.01 34.63
CA GLN A 2 0.22 -33.72 34.10
C GLN A 2 1.31 -32.66 34.20
N LYS A 3 1.18 -31.63 33.35
CA LYS A 3 1.83 -30.31 33.38
C LYS A 3 3.12 -30.18 32.58
N LYS A 4 2.99 -29.54 31.38
CA LYS A 4 3.52 -28.19 31.10
C LYS A 4 3.06 -27.72 29.72
N LEU A 5 1.89 -27.13 29.68
CA LEU A 5 1.47 -26.20 28.65
C LEU A 5 1.48 -24.82 29.31
N GLU A 6 2.63 -24.19 29.35
CA GLU A 6 2.75 -22.79 29.74
C GLU A 6 2.85 -21.93 28.49
N ALA A 7 1.80 -21.19 28.27
CA ALA A 7 1.72 -19.78 27.93
C ALA A 7 2.86 -19.24 27.04
N VAL A 8 2.67 -19.28 25.73
CA VAL A 8 3.26 -18.27 24.86
C VAL A 8 2.35 -17.06 24.96
N SER A 9 2.80 -16.11 25.75
CA SER A 9 2.17 -14.82 25.99
C SER A 9 1.92 -14.10 24.67
N ARG A 10 0.68 -13.65 24.57
CA ARG A 10 0.18 -12.73 23.55
C ARG A 10 0.91 -11.40 23.68
N GLU A 11 1.98 -11.20 22.98
CA GLU A 11 2.40 -9.86 22.60
C GLU A 11 1.67 -9.50 21.32
N SER A 12 0.59 -8.75 21.52
CA SER A 12 -0.11 -8.04 20.46
C SER A 12 0.82 -6.95 19.95
N SER A 13 1.57 -7.25 18.89
CA SER A 13 2.18 -6.21 18.06
C SER A 13 1.03 -5.42 17.41
N THR A 14 0.49 -4.47 18.16
CA THR A 14 -0.28 -3.36 17.62
C THR A 14 0.73 -2.45 16.95
N GLY A 15 0.99 -2.70 15.67
CA GLY A 15 1.71 -1.76 14.81
C GLY A 15 1.01 -0.41 14.93
N ASN A 16 1.66 0.50 15.60
CA ASN A 16 1.12 1.83 15.83
C ASN A 16 1.38 2.65 14.57
N LEU A 17 0.34 3.31 14.02
CA LEU A 17 0.49 4.40 13.05
C LEU A 17 1.52 5.48 13.48
N LYS A 18 1.95 5.43 14.75
CA LYS A 18 3.04 6.26 15.31
C LYS A 18 4.44 5.95 14.75
N GLU A 19 4.68 4.74 14.21
CA GLU A 19 5.96 4.42 13.57
C GLU A 19 6.12 5.03 12.17
N LEU A 20 5.06 5.67 11.65
CA LEU A 20 5.08 6.41 10.39
C LEU A 20 5.75 7.78 10.52
N ASP A 21 6.04 8.26 11.75
CA ASP A 21 6.60 9.59 12.02
C ASP A 21 8.12 9.67 11.74
N GLY A 22 8.62 9.00 10.71
CA GLY A 22 10.03 8.96 10.34
C GLY A 22 10.41 9.89 9.19
N LYS A 23 10.99 11.04 9.50
CA LYS A 23 11.52 12.15 8.70
C LYS A 23 10.46 13.14 8.20
N PRO A 24 10.52 14.41 8.60
CA PRO A 24 9.52 15.45 8.29
C PRO A 24 9.44 15.86 6.82
N ASP A 25 10.34 15.39 5.96
CA ASP A 25 10.44 15.85 4.56
C ASP A 25 10.00 14.81 3.50
N VAL A 26 9.61 13.61 3.88
CA VAL A 26 9.21 12.58 2.91
C VAL A 26 7.71 12.38 2.96
N LYS A 27 7.03 12.76 1.87
CA LYS A 27 5.61 12.53 1.67
C LYS A 27 5.29 11.03 1.82
N GLN A 28 4.40 10.70 2.74
CA GLN A 28 3.98 9.32 2.94
C GLN A 28 2.87 8.95 1.94
N VAL A 29 3.01 7.81 1.31
CA VAL A 29 1.99 7.20 0.45
C VAL A 29 1.69 5.80 0.97
N ILE A 30 0.54 5.66 1.61
CA ILE A 30 0.11 4.40 2.22
C ILE A 30 -1.07 3.83 1.42
N VAL A 31 -1.05 2.54 1.17
CA VAL A 31 -2.16 1.82 0.55
C VAL A 31 -3.05 1.20 1.62
N LEU A 32 -4.33 1.53 1.61
CA LEU A 32 -5.35 0.83 2.40
C LEU A 32 -6.00 -0.24 1.53
N ARG A 33 -5.66 -1.50 1.76
CA ARG A 33 -6.31 -2.64 1.09
C ARG A 33 -7.54 -3.08 1.90
N TRP A 34 -8.72 -2.92 1.32
CA TRP A 34 -9.99 -3.32 1.91
C TRP A 34 -10.62 -4.52 1.19
N GLY A 35 -11.35 -5.35 1.93
CA GLY A 35 -12.15 -6.45 1.38
C GLY A 35 -11.33 -7.69 1.01
N HIS A 36 -10.16 -7.86 1.63
CA HIS A 36 -9.36 -9.08 1.47
C HIS A 36 -10.08 -10.31 2.04
N ARG A 37 -10.12 -11.37 1.26
CA ARG A 37 -10.63 -12.69 1.65
C ARG A 37 -9.47 -13.70 1.62
N PRO A 38 -8.99 -14.20 2.79
CA PRO A 38 -7.75 -14.99 2.87
C PRO A 38 -7.68 -16.19 1.92
N GLN A 39 -8.80 -16.89 1.70
CA GLN A 39 -8.83 -18.08 0.85
C GLN A 39 -8.91 -17.78 -0.66
N ARG A 40 -9.31 -16.56 -1.05
CA ARG A 40 -9.56 -16.21 -2.46
C ARG A 40 -8.60 -15.16 -3.00
N ASP A 41 -8.23 -14.20 -2.17
CA ASP A 41 -7.56 -12.98 -2.62
C ASP A 41 -6.08 -12.93 -2.21
N ALA A 42 -5.54 -13.99 -1.58
CA ALA A 42 -4.18 -13.99 -1.06
C ALA A 42 -3.14 -13.61 -2.14
N ARG A 43 -3.24 -14.21 -3.32
CA ARG A 43 -2.35 -13.89 -4.44
C ARG A 43 -2.51 -12.44 -4.90
N LEU A 44 -3.75 -11.98 -5.11
CA LEU A 44 -4.02 -10.62 -5.56
C LEU A 44 -3.55 -9.58 -4.54
N THR A 45 -3.84 -9.79 -3.25
CA THR A 45 -3.41 -8.88 -2.18
C THR A 45 -1.89 -8.85 -2.05
N THR A 46 -1.21 -9.99 -2.19
CA THR A 46 0.26 -10.03 -2.24
C THR A 46 0.79 -9.21 -3.42
N HIS A 47 0.20 -9.33 -4.61
CA HIS A 47 0.61 -8.54 -5.78
C HIS A 47 0.35 -7.05 -5.59
N VAL A 48 -0.77 -6.65 -4.97
CA VAL A 48 -1.05 -5.25 -4.63
C VAL A 48 0.01 -4.70 -3.67
N ALA A 49 0.39 -5.47 -2.64
CA ALA A 49 1.42 -5.06 -1.69
C ALA A 49 2.80 -4.94 -2.34
N LEU A 50 3.18 -5.89 -3.20
CA LEU A 50 4.46 -5.87 -3.91
C LEU A 50 4.52 -4.74 -4.96
N ALA A 51 3.41 -4.48 -5.67
CA ALA A 51 3.31 -3.35 -6.58
C ALA A 51 3.42 -2.01 -5.84
N ALA A 52 2.70 -1.86 -4.72
CA ALA A 52 2.81 -0.69 -3.86
C ALA A 52 4.27 -0.43 -3.45
N ARG A 53 4.95 -1.46 -2.93
CA ARG A 53 6.35 -1.38 -2.52
C ARG A 53 7.29 -1.01 -3.69
N ALA A 54 7.14 -1.65 -4.82
CA ALA A 54 8.02 -1.45 -5.98
C ALA A 54 7.83 -0.07 -6.62
N LEU A 55 6.63 0.49 -6.53
CA LEU A 55 6.25 1.75 -7.18
C LEU A 55 6.15 2.92 -6.19
N GLY A 56 6.99 2.91 -5.14
CA GLY A 56 7.24 4.09 -4.32
C GLY A 56 6.28 4.34 -3.16
N ALA A 57 5.28 3.49 -2.92
CA ALA A 57 4.48 3.59 -1.70
C ALA A 57 5.35 3.22 -0.47
N THR A 58 5.09 3.89 0.64
CA THR A 58 5.85 3.70 1.90
C THR A 58 5.28 2.59 2.77
N GLY A 59 4.08 2.09 2.45
CA GLY A 59 3.48 0.96 3.16
C GLY A 59 2.10 0.57 2.66
N ILE A 60 1.58 -0.50 3.28
CA ILE A 60 0.23 -1.02 3.06
C ILE A 60 -0.41 -1.40 4.39
N ILE A 61 -1.69 -1.12 4.52
CA ILE A 61 -2.53 -1.55 5.63
C ILE A 61 -3.60 -2.50 5.08
N LEU A 62 -3.57 -3.75 5.51
CA LEU A 62 -4.63 -4.71 5.25
C LEU A 62 -5.72 -4.52 6.31
N SER A 63 -6.77 -3.77 5.97
CA SER A 63 -7.80 -3.41 6.93
C SER A 63 -8.74 -4.57 7.26
N ASP A 64 -9.25 -4.53 8.49
CA ASP A 64 -10.32 -5.41 9.00
C ASP A 64 -9.96 -6.90 9.11
N VAL A 65 -8.90 -7.36 8.46
CA VAL A 65 -8.51 -8.78 8.39
C VAL A 65 -7.03 -8.94 8.69
N ARG A 66 -6.65 -10.09 9.25
CA ARG A 66 -5.26 -10.50 9.47
C ARG A 66 -4.92 -11.67 8.56
N ASP A 67 -3.83 -11.56 7.82
CA ASP A 67 -3.25 -12.64 7.02
C ASP A 67 -1.72 -12.62 7.12
N ALA A 68 -1.20 -13.36 8.08
CA ALA A 68 0.23 -13.42 8.38
C ALA A 68 1.06 -13.93 7.18
N LYS A 69 0.50 -14.79 6.33
CA LYS A 69 1.22 -15.33 5.16
C LYS A 69 1.55 -14.24 4.14
N ILE A 70 0.63 -13.28 3.96
CA ILE A 70 0.88 -12.13 3.08
C ILE A 70 1.97 -11.25 3.69
N MET A 71 1.88 -10.93 4.98
CA MET A 71 2.88 -10.14 5.68
C MET A 71 4.27 -10.77 5.55
N GLU A 72 4.41 -12.05 5.89
CA GLU A 72 5.67 -12.79 5.77
C GLU A 72 6.25 -12.75 4.36
N SER A 73 5.39 -12.91 3.34
CA SER A 73 5.79 -12.85 1.93
C SER A 73 6.34 -11.48 1.54
N VAL A 74 5.68 -10.41 1.96
CA VAL A 74 6.09 -9.03 1.66
C VAL A 74 7.35 -8.66 2.43
N GLU A 75 7.43 -9.00 3.70
CA GLU A 75 8.62 -8.77 4.53
C GLU A 75 9.84 -9.54 4.01
N LYS A 76 9.66 -10.79 3.56
CA LYS A 76 10.74 -11.57 2.92
C LYS A 76 11.31 -10.82 1.71
N VAL A 77 10.44 -10.29 0.85
CA VAL A 77 10.87 -9.48 -0.30
C VAL A 77 11.57 -8.20 0.17
N THR A 78 11.03 -7.50 1.17
CA THR A 78 11.62 -6.28 1.71
C THR A 78 13.01 -6.53 2.31
N ARG A 79 13.18 -7.61 3.08
CA ARG A 79 14.51 -7.99 3.64
C ARG A 79 15.53 -8.34 2.56
N GLN A 80 15.10 -8.89 1.44
CA GLN A 80 16.00 -9.30 0.35
C GLN A 80 16.34 -8.13 -0.58
N TRP A 81 15.35 -7.33 -0.94
CA TRP A 81 15.46 -6.30 -1.97
C TRP A 81 15.59 -4.88 -1.40
N GLY A 82 15.68 -4.75 -0.07
CA GLY A 82 15.93 -3.48 0.63
C GLY A 82 14.72 -2.55 0.71
N GLY A 83 14.99 -1.33 1.15
CA GLY A 83 13.98 -0.30 1.40
C GLY A 83 13.21 -0.51 2.68
N ARG A 84 12.48 0.53 3.09
CA ARG A 84 11.53 0.46 4.21
C ARG A 84 10.13 0.37 3.62
N PHE A 85 9.37 -0.60 4.05
CA PHE A 85 7.98 -0.75 3.64
C PHE A 85 7.15 -1.24 4.83
N LEU A 86 6.24 -0.39 5.30
CA LEU A 86 5.36 -0.74 6.40
C LEU A 86 4.31 -1.76 5.94
N PHE A 87 4.11 -2.80 6.74
CA PHE A 87 2.97 -3.69 6.58
C PHE A 87 2.18 -3.76 7.89
N GLU A 88 0.96 -3.26 7.88
CA GLU A 88 0.02 -3.32 9.01
C GLU A 88 -1.21 -4.13 8.62
N MET A 89 -1.88 -4.78 9.61
CA MET A 89 -3.09 -5.54 9.34
C MET A 89 -4.04 -5.59 10.54
N GLY A 90 -5.34 -5.75 10.24
CA GLY A 90 -6.40 -5.98 11.22
C GLY A 90 -7.02 -4.72 11.82
N THR A 91 -6.46 -3.55 11.55
CA THR A 91 -7.07 -2.29 12.00
C THR A 91 -8.33 -1.99 11.18
N PRO A 92 -9.47 -1.69 11.82
CA PRO A 92 -10.70 -1.35 11.12
C PRO A 92 -10.52 -0.12 10.23
N TRP A 93 -11.01 -0.19 8.97
CA TRP A 93 -10.83 0.90 8.00
C TRP A 93 -11.38 2.25 8.48
N LYS A 94 -12.52 2.26 9.21
CA LYS A 94 -13.10 3.50 9.78
C LYS A 94 -12.15 4.19 10.76
N ARG A 95 -11.40 3.41 11.53
CA ARG A 95 -10.38 3.94 12.44
C ARG A 95 -9.22 4.54 11.66
N ILE A 96 -8.74 3.85 10.64
CA ILE A 96 -7.64 4.31 9.79
C ILE A 96 -8.01 5.65 9.11
N VAL A 97 -9.19 5.73 8.50
CA VAL A 97 -9.70 6.95 7.86
C VAL A 97 -9.77 8.12 8.84
N ARG A 98 -10.35 7.88 10.03
CA ARG A 98 -10.46 8.92 11.06
C ARG A 98 -9.10 9.44 11.51
N GLU A 99 -8.16 8.54 11.80
CA GLU A 99 -6.81 8.89 12.25
C GLU A 99 -6.02 9.60 11.15
N TRP A 100 -6.18 9.19 9.88
CA TRP A 100 -5.54 9.81 8.74
C TRP A 100 -6.04 11.25 8.51
N LYS A 101 -7.34 11.46 8.54
CA LYS A 101 -7.94 12.80 8.44
C LYS A 101 -7.55 13.70 9.61
N ALA A 102 -7.50 13.17 10.83
CA ALA A 102 -7.08 13.94 12.01
C ALA A 102 -5.64 14.46 11.89
N LYS A 103 -4.76 13.75 11.16
CA LYS A 103 -3.40 14.19 10.83
C LYS A 103 -3.33 15.16 9.62
N GLY A 104 -4.46 15.50 9.03
CA GLY A 104 -4.54 16.37 7.85
C GLY A 104 -4.15 15.71 6.53
N GLY A 105 -4.02 14.38 6.50
CA GLY A 105 -3.71 13.61 5.31
C GLY A 105 -4.84 13.62 4.27
N LEU A 106 -4.50 13.29 3.04
CA LEU A 106 -5.42 13.19 1.90
C LEU A 106 -5.82 11.73 1.68
N ILE A 107 -7.09 11.48 1.35
CA ILE A 107 -7.60 10.14 1.05
C ILE A 107 -8.08 10.08 -0.40
N VAL A 108 -7.52 9.13 -1.15
CA VAL A 108 -7.86 8.85 -2.55
C VAL A 108 -8.45 7.45 -2.65
N HIS A 109 -9.67 7.32 -3.14
CA HIS A 109 -10.30 6.02 -3.42
C HIS A 109 -10.18 5.69 -4.91
N LEU A 110 -9.50 4.60 -5.24
CA LEU A 110 -9.39 4.10 -6.60
C LEU A 110 -10.64 3.31 -6.97
N THR A 111 -11.37 3.79 -7.97
CA THR A 111 -12.62 3.21 -8.42
C THR A 111 -12.90 3.54 -9.90
N ALA A 112 -13.47 2.62 -10.65
CA ALA A 112 -13.84 2.86 -12.05
C ALA A 112 -14.91 3.98 -12.23
N TYR A 113 -15.58 4.35 -11.15
CA TYR A 113 -16.61 5.41 -11.13
C TYR A 113 -16.06 6.80 -10.80
N GLY A 114 -14.76 6.94 -10.57
CA GLY A 114 -14.12 8.19 -10.18
C GLY A 114 -13.83 9.13 -11.34
N GLU A 115 -13.23 10.28 -10.98
CA GLU A 115 -12.66 11.22 -11.96
C GLU A 115 -11.48 10.56 -12.69
N ASN A 116 -11.51 10.60 -14.01
CA ASN A 116 -10.47 9.97 -14.83
C ASN A 116 -9.16 10.77 -14.76
N VAL A 117 -8.06 10.06 -14.51
CA VAL A 117 -6.73 10.66 -14.33
C VAL A 117 -6.20 11.41 -15.55
N GLU A 118 -6.66 11.06 -16.75
CA GLU A 118 -6.20 11.66 -18.00
C GLU A 118 -7.06 12.83 -18.44
N THR A 119 -8.40 12.73 -18.24
CA THR A 119 -9.36 13.71 -18.76
C THR A 119 -9.80 14.75 -17.73
N SER A 120 -9.28 14.67 -16.49
CA SER A 120 -9.57 15.63 -15.44
C SER A 120 -8.28 16.22 -14.82
N ASP A 121 -8.43 17.21 -13.97
CA ASP A 121 -7.30 17.81 -13.22
C ASP A 121 -7.03 17.15 -11.85
N VAL A 122 -7.65 15.99 -11.59
CA VAL A 122 -7.61 15.31 -10.29
C VAL A 122 -6.18 15.01 -9.83
N MET A 123 -5.30 14.53 -10.71
CA MET A 123 -3.91 14.25 -10.37
C MET A 123 -3.13 15.52 -10.02
N LYS A 124 -3.40 16.62 -10.71
CA LYS A 124 -2.80 17.93 -10.41
C LYS A 124 -3.22 18.41 -9.01
N LYS A 125 -4.51 18.26 -8.66
CA LYS A 125 -5.04 18.62 -7.33
C LYS A 125 -4.42 17.77 -6.23
N ILE A 126 -4.34 16.44 -6.41
CA ILE A 126 -3.75 15.51 -5.44
C ILE A 126 -2.27 15.84 -5.20
N LYS A 127 -1.48 15.98 -6.26
CA LYS A 127 -0.06 16.31 -6.17
C LYS A 127 0.18 17.69 -5.56
N GLY A 128 -0.62 18.68 -5.96
CA GLY A 128 -0.54 20.07 -5.48
C GLY A 128 -0.87 20.23 -4.00
N SER A 129 -1.60 19.29 -3.39
CA SER A 129 -1.93 19.34 -1.95
C SER A 129 -0.70 19.25 -1.04
N LYS A 130 0.40 18.64 -1.50
CA LYS A 130 1.62 18.34 -0.73
C LYS A 130 1.40 17.56 0.57
N LYS A 131 0.22 16.95 0.72
CA LYS A 131 -0.16 16.15 1.90
C LYS A 131 0.30 14.70 1.76
N ASP A 132 0.40 13.99 2.87
CA ASP A 132 0.47 12.54 2.90
C ASP A 132 -0.80 11.94 2.27
N VAL A 133 -0.66 10.82 1.57
CA VAL A 133 -1.76 10.23 0.79
C VAL A 133 -2.07 8.82 1.26
N LEU A 134 -3.32 8.58 1.63
CA LEU A 134 -3.87 7.24 1.81
C LEU A 134 -4.62 6.84 0.55
N ILE A 135 -4.23 5.75 -0.07
CA ILE A 135 -4.86 5.22 -1.29
C ILE A 135 -5.74 4.04 -0.91
N ILE A 136 -7.06 4.19 -1.02
CA ILE A 136 -7.99 3.08 -0.80
C ILE A 136 -8.06 2.24 -2.07
N VAL A 137 -7.70 0.96 -1.91
CA VAL A 137 -7.81 -0.08 -2.94
C VAL A 137 -8.80 -1.13 -2.45
N GLY A 138 -10.02 -1.06 -2.94
CA GLY A 138 -11.10 -1.96 -2.57
C GLY A 138 -11.05 -3.31 -3.28
N SER A 139 -11.98 -4.20 -2.93
CA SER A 139 -12.34 -5.41 -3.66
C SER A 139 -13.54 -5.13 -4.59
N GLN A 140 -14.17 -6.15 -5.14
CA GLN A 140 -15.27 -6.02 -6.12
C GLN A 140 -16.46 -5.17 -5.66
N LYS A 141 -16.81 -5.24 -4.37
CA LYS A 141 -17.88 -4.42 -3.77
C LYS A 141 -17.32 -3.72 -2.55
N VAL A 142 -17.27 -2.42 -2.59
CA VAL A 142 -16.83 -1.58 -1.47
C VAL A 142 -18.03 -0.95 -0.76
N PRO A 143 -17.88 -0.55 0.52
CA PRO A 143 -18.89 0.25 1.20
C PRO A 143 -19.22 1.51 0.42
N GLY A 144 -20.51 1.86 0.34
CA GLY A 144 -20.94 3.11 -0.32
C GLY A 144 -20.32 4.36 0.31
N GLU A 145 -19.99 4.28 1.59
CA GLU A 145 -19.29 5.34 2.34
C GLU A 145 -17.96 5.74 1.70
N PHE A 146 -17.26 4.83 0.98
CA PHE A 146 -15.99 5.18 0.31
C PHE A 146 -16.13 6.25 -0.75
N PHE A 147 -17.33 6.41 -1.31
CA PHE A 147 -17.61 7.45 -2.31
C PHE A 147 -17.92 8.81 -1.69
N SER A 148 -18.17 8.87 -0.38
CA SER A 148 -18.54 10.10 0.30
C SER A 148 -17.33 10.97 0.64
N LYS A 149 -17.54 12.30 0.75
CA LYS A 149 -16.54 13.26 1.22
C LYS A 149 -16.10 13.01 2.68
N ASP A 150 -16.92 12.31 3.45
CA ASP A 150 -16.57 11.96 4.82
C ASP A 150 -15.46 10.91 4.89
N VAL A 151 -15.28 10.13 3.82
CA VAL A 151 -14.24 9.12 3.71
C VAL A 151 -13.16 9.56 2.73
N SER A 152 -13.49 9.78 1.47
CA SER A 152 -12.52 10.06 0.41
C SER A 152 -12.57 11.51 -0.07
N ASP A 153 -11.41 12.14 -0.12
CA ASP A 153 -11.28 13.49 -0.68
C ASP A 153 -11.42 13.46 -2.21
N PHE A 154 -10.96 12.35 -2.83
CA PHE A 154 -11.05 12.11 -4.27
C PHE A 154 -11.44 10.66 -4.56
N ASN A 155 -12.38 10.48 -5.49
CA ASN A 155 -12.65 9.22 -6.16
C ASN A 155 -11.99 9.26 -7.54
N VAL A 156 -11.04 8.37 -7.81
CA VAL A 156 -10.16 8.43 -8.97
C VAL A 156 -10.25 7.18 -9.81
N ALA A 157 -10.43 7.35 -11.12
CA ALA A 157 -10.47 6.26 -12.09
C ALA A 157 -9.19 6.23 -12.95
N ILE A 158 -8.61 5.02 -13.04
CA ILE A 158 -7.58 4.70 -14.03
C ILE A 158 -8.29 4.14 -15.27
N GLY A 159 -8.80 5.06 -16.11
CA GLY A 159 -9.81 4.67 -17.10
C GLY A 159 -11.13 4.22 -16.46
N ASN A 160 -12.22 4.39 -17.18
CA ASN A 160 -13.55 4.05 -16.68
C ASN A 160 -14.03 2.68 -17.23
N GLN A 161 -13.11 1.72 -17.29
CA GLN A 161 -13.37 0.34 -17.67
C GLN A 161 -13.00 -0.62 -16.54
N PRO A 162 -13.68 -1.75 -16.38
CA PRO A 162 -13.31 -2.76 -15.38
C PRO A 162 -11.90 -3.30 -15.62
N HIS A 163 -11.08 -3.29 -14.59
CA HIS A 163 -9.73 -3.87 -14.59
C HIS A 163 -9.31 -4.26 -13.16
N SER A 164 -8.10 -4.83 -13.00
CA SER A 164 -7.65 -5.29 -11.69
C SER A 164 -7.24 -4.14 -10.78
N GLU A 165 -7.41 -4.34 -9.48
CA GLU A 165 -7.01 -3.41 -8.43
C GLU A 165 -5.50 -3.16 -8.43
N CYS A 166 -4.70 -4.18 -8.75
CA CYS A 166 -3.25 -4.06 -8.85
C CYS A 166 -2.84 -3.15 -10.01
N ALA A 167 -3.50 -3.27 -11.17
CA ALA A 167 -3.25 -2.41 -12.33
C ALA A 167 -3.65 -0.96 -12.03
N SER A 168 -4.81 -0.77 -11.39
CA SER A 168 -5.26 0.55 -10.95
C SER A 168 -4.23 1.24 -10.06
N LEU A 169 -3.76 0.53 -9.04
CA LEU A 169 -2.75 1.06 -8.12
C LEU A 169 -1.44 1.38 -8.83
N ALA A 170 -0.96 0.47 -9.68
CA ALA A 170 0.31 0.64 -10.39
C ALA A 170 0.32 1.90 -11.27
N VAL A 171 -0.72 2.07 -12.08
CA VAL A 171 -0.83 3.25 -12.96
C VAL A 171 -1.04 4.53 -12.14
N PHE A 172 -1.82 4.49 -11.06
CA PHE A 172 -1.96 5.65 -10.17
C PHE A 172 -0.62 6.08 -9.59
N LEU A 173 0.17 5.15 -9.06
CA LEU A 173 1.48 5.45 -8.46
C LEU A 173 2.46 6.00 -9.50
N ASP A 174 2.52 5.40 -10.69
CA ASP A 174 3.33 5.90 -11.80
C ASP A 174 2.98 7.35 -12.17
N ARG A 175 1.69 7.66 -12.34
CA ARG A 175 1.24 9.03 -12.62
C ARG A 175 1.48 9.98 -11.44
N PHE A 176 1.38 9.48 -10.20
CA PHE A 176 1.59 10.28 -9.00
C PHE A 176 3.06 10.68 -8.84
N PHE A 177 3.99 9.73 -9.03
CA PHE A 177 5.43 9.94 -8.93
C PHE A 177 6.08 10.38 -10.24
N GLU A 178 5.33 10.44 -11.34
CA GLU A 178 5.80 10.90 -12.68
C GLU A 178 6.93 10.02 -13.24
N GLY A 179 6.85 8.70 -13.01
CA GLY A 179 7.85 7.72 -13.45
C GLY A 179 9.15 7.74 -12.64
N LYS A 180 9.30 8.66 -11.68
CA LYS A 180 10.54 8.78 -10.88
C LYS A 180 10.77 7.56 -9.98
N GLU A 181 9.70 6.90 -9.53
CA GLU A 181 9.75 5.68 -8.73
C GLU A 181 10.39 4.50 -9.47
N LEU A 182 10.36 4.48 -10.80
CA LEU A 182 10.94 3.42 -11.61
C LEU A 182 12.48 3.38 -11.58
N SER A 183 13.11 4.48 -11.15
CA SER A 183 14.57 4.60 -11.04
C SER A 183 15.08 4.63 -9.59
N ILE A 184 14.22 4.40 -8.59
CA ILE A 184 14.61 4.41 -7.18
C ILE A 184 15.54 3.25 -6.87
N SER A 185 16.69 3.55 -6.28
CA SER A 185 17.55 2.55 -5.63
C SER A 185 17.17 2.42 -4.16
N LEU A 186 16.75 1.23 -3.76
CA LEU A 186 16.37 0.96 -2.37
C LEU A 186 17.62 0.69 -1.51
N GLU A 187 17.69 1.36 -0.36
CA GLU A 187 18.77 1.19 0.63
C GLU A 187 18.71 -0.21 1.27
N ASN A 188 19.86 -0.71 1.73
CA ASN A 188 20.00 -1.99 2.44
C ASN A 188 19.51 -3.22 1.64
N ALA A 189 19.58 -3.18 0.31
CA ALA A 189 19.26 -4.31 -0.55
C ALA A 189 20.38 -5.34 -0.51
N LYS A 190 20.08 -6.58 -0.08
CA LYS A 190 21.03 -7.72 -0.14
C LYS A 190 21.26 -8.21 -1.55
N VAL A 191 20.31 -7.98 -2.43
CA VAL A 191 20.36 -8.38 -3.84
C VAL A 191 19.93 -7.19 -4.69
N LYS A 192 20.70 -6.92 -5.75
CA LYS A 192 20.38 -5.90 -6.74
C LYS A 192 20.40 -6.49 -8.14
N ILE A 193 19.41 -6.13 -8.95
CA ILE A 193 19.38 -6.47 -10.36
C ILE A 193 20.29 -5.49 -11.12
N ILE A 194 21.19 -6.03 -11.95
CA ILE A 194 21.93 -5.22 -12.90
C ILE A 194 21.24 -5.34 -14.25
N PRO A 195 20.62 -4.26 -14.75
CA PRO A 195 19.90 -4.29 -16.02
C PRO A 195 20.80 -4.79 -17.16
N GLN A 196 20.29 -5.70 -17.97
CA GLN A 196 20.98 -6.29 -19.11
C GLN A 196 20.07 -6.25 -20.34
N ARG A 197 20.64 -5.97 -21.50
CA ARG A 197 19.91 -6.09 -22.76
C ARG A 197 19.47 -7.55 -23.01
N ARG A 198 20.29 -8.52 -22.57
CA ARG A 198 20.00 -9.96 -22.66
C ARG A 198 20.57 -10.66 -21.44
N GLY A 199 19.88 -11.73 -20.99
CA GLY A 199 20.30 -12.53 -19.84
C GLY A 199 19.87 -11.93 -18.50
N LYS A 200 20.40 -12.45 -17.40
CA LYS A 200 20.10 -12.04 -16.01
C LYS A 200 21.40 -11.82 -15.26
N LYS A 201 21.54 -10.69 -14.59
CA LYS A 201 22.68 -10.39 -13.72
C LYS A 201 22.21 -9.80 -12.41
N ILE A 202 22.69 -10.33 -11.31
CA ILE A 202 22.44 -9.83 -9.96
C ILE A 202 23.76 -9.63 -9.23
N THR A 203 23.80 -8.68 -8.29
CA THR A 203 24.82 -8.62 -7.24
C THR A 203 24.18 -9.05 -5.93
N ALA A 204 24.89 -9.83 -5.12
CA ALA A 204 24.52 -10.13 -3.75
C ALA A 204 25.60 -9.55 -2.84
N GLU A 205 25.21 -8.79 -1.82
CA GLU A 205 26.11 -8.45 -0.73
C GLU A 205 26.30 -9.72 0.14
N LYS A 206 27.58 -10.06 0.39
CA LYS A 206 27.96 -11.22 1.25
C LYS A 206 27.70 -10.90 2.72
#